data_58ffd24067485bde47990533312fa5af
#
_entry.id   58ffd24067485bde47990533312fa5af
#
_cell.length_a   1.000
_cell.length_b   1.000
_cell.length_c   1.000
_cell.angle_alpha   90.00
_cell.angle_beta   90.00
_cell.angle_gamma   90.00
#
_symmetry.space_group_name_H-M   'P 1'
#
loop_
_entity.id
_entity.type
_entity.pdbx_description
1 polymer ?
#
loop_
_entity_poly.entity_id
_entity_poly.type
_entity_poly.pdbx_seq_one_letter_code
_entity_poly.pdbx_strand_id
1 'polypeptide(L)'
;MPEMISLEEARALVLSHAAPLPVETVPVLEAVGRVAAADLKSDIDISPFAHSAMDGFAVRAAELAEASQEAPVELDVVAEIAAGDVFEGSIEAGQCVRIMTGAPM
;
A
#
# COMPACT_ATOMS: atom_id res chain seq x y z
N MET A 1 26.56 50.98 1.42
CA MET A 1 25.92 50.01 0.58
C MET A 1 25.59 48.79 1.42
N PRO A 2 24.45 48.15 1.29
CA PRO A 2 24.22 46.90 1.99
C PRO A 2 25.28 45.87 1.52
N GLU A 3 25.91 45.20 2.47
CA GLU A 3 26.90 44.14 2.20
C GLU A 3 26.20 42.96 1.56
N MET A 4 26.76 42.48 0.41
CA MET A 4 26.21 41.28 -0.29
C MET A 4 26.63 40.06 0.52
N ILE A 5 25.66 39.31 1.02
CA ILE A 5 25.84 38.03 1.70
C ILE A 5 25.66 36.87 0.72
N SER A 6 26.25 35.70 1.00
CA SER A 6 26.06 34.48 0.22
C SER A 6 24.65 33.95 0.37
N LEU A 7 24.23 33.04 -0.54
CA LEU A 7 22.95 32.35 -0.45
C LEU A 7 22.84 31.53 0.85
N GLU A 8 23.92 30.88 1.23
CA GLU A 8 24.02 30.06 2.44
C GLU A 8 23.83 30.90 3.70
N GLU A 9 24.48 32.07 3.77
CA GLU A 9 24.32 33.03 4.87
C GLU A 9 22.91 33.60 4.94
N ALA A 10 22.34 33.96 3.78
CA ALA A 10 20.96 34.44 3.72
C ALA A 10 19.97 33.39 4.21
N ARG A 11 20.14 32.13 3.77
CA ARG A 11 19.33 31.00 4.21
C ARG A 11 19.45 30.75 5.72
N ALA A 12 20.67 30.73 6.23
CA ALA A 12 20.90 30.55 7.67
C ALA A 12 20.26 31.67 8.49
N LEU A 13 20.36 32.91 8.03
CA LEU A 13 19.74 34.05 8.68
C LEU A 13 18.20 33.94 8.72
N VAL A 14 17.56 33.60 7.61
CA VAL A 14 16.09 33.38 7.55
C VAL A 14 15.69 32.26 8.49
N LEU A 15 16.37 31.12 8.46
CA LEU A 15 16.05 29.96 9.31
C LEU A 15 16.27 30.26 10.81
N SER A 16 17.23 31.09 11.15
CA SER A 16 17.47 31.50 12.57
C SER A 16 16.32 32.32 13.16
N HIS A 17 15.51 32.96 12.32
CA HIS A 17 14.32 33.73 12.72
C HIS A 17 13.01 32.98 12.51
N ALA A 18 13.05 31.80 11.89
CA ALA A 18 11.88 30.96 11.71
C ALA A 18 11.71 30.02 12.92
N ALA A 19 10.54 30.01 13.50
CA ALA A 19 10.18 29.05 14.55
C ALA A 19 8.87 28.33 14.15
N PRO A 20 8.71 27.05 14.53
CA PRO A 20 7.43 26.38 14.37
C PRO A 20 6.32 27.15 15.10
N LEU A 21 5.14 27.21 14.50
CA LEU A 21 3.95 27.74 15.15
C LEU A 21 3.53 26.84 16.32
N PRO A 22 2.79 27.37 17.29
CA PRO A 22 2.21 26.55 18.36
C PRO A 22 1.33 25.44 17.80
N VAL A 23 1.38 24.26 18.45
CA VAL A 23 0.54 23.12 18.09
C VAL A 23 -0.90 23.38 18.53
N GLU A 24 -1.86 23.05 17.67
CA GLU A 24 -3.27 23.09 17.94
C GLU A 24 -3.95 21.77 17.59
N THR A 25 -5.06 21.48 18.24
CA THR A 25 -5.91 20.31 17.92
C THR A 25 -7.13 20.80 17.15
N VAL A 26 -7.38 20.19 15.99
CA VAL A 26 -8.50 20.54 15.11
C VAL A 26 -9.25 19.28 14.69
N PRO A 27 -10.55 19.37 14.34
CA PRO A 27 -11.26 18.29 13.70
C PRO A 27 -10.55 17.83 12.41
N VAL A 28 -10.59 16.53 12.12
CA VAL A 28 -9.86 15.96 10.96
C VAL A 28 -10.24 16.61 9.63
N LEU A 29 -11.50 16.99 9.45
CA LEU A 29 -11.97 17.67 8.23
C LEU A 29 -11.42 19.10 8.07
N GLU A 30 -10.98 19.72 9.17
CA GLU A 30 -10.36 21.04 9.19
C GLU A 30 -8.83 20.98 9.10
N ALA A 31 -8.27 19.76 9.07
CA ALA A 31 -6.82 19.54 9.01
C ALA A 31 -6.24 19.70 7.59
N VAL A 32 -7.08 19.83 6.57
CA VAL A 32 -6.64 20.00 5.18
C VAL A 32 -5.79 21.25 5.03
N GLY A 33 -4.59 21.10 4.46
CA GLY A 33 -3.62 22.19 4.29
C GLY A 33 -2.80 22.54 5.54
N ARG A 34 -2.97 21.80 6.64
CA ARG A 34 -2.15 21.95 7.86
C ARG A 34 -0.96 20.98 7.84
N VAL A 35 0.02 21.26 8.66
CA VAL A 35 1.21 20.42 8.85
C VAL A 35 1.05 19.62 10.13
N ALA A 36 1.28 18.31 10.05
CA ALA A 36 1.25 17.45 11.24
C ALA A 36 2.36 17.86 12.22
N ALA A 37 2.00 18.01 13.49
CA ALA A 37 2.93 18.42 14.56
C ALA A 37 3.80 17.26 15.06
N ALA A 38 3.43 16.02 14.72
CA ALA A 38 4.15 14.81 15.09
C ALA A 38 4.01 13.75 13.98
N ASP A 39 4.88 12.76 14.02
CA ASP A 39 4.76 11.59 13.15
C ASP A 39 3.45 10.85 13.44
N LEU A 40 2.69 10.56 12.38
CA LEU A 40 1.47 9.78 12.45
C LEU A 40 1.78 8.34 12.06
N LYS A 41 1.38 7.41 12.90
CA LYS A 41 1.51 5.97 12.64
C LYS A 41 0.14 5.33 12.73
N SER A 42 -0.13 4.39 11.84
CA SER A 42 -1.30 3.52 11.96
C SER A 42 -1.11 2.56 13.13
N ASP A 43 -2.16 2.35 13.90
CA ASP A 43 -2.25 1.36 14.97
C ASP A 43 -2.78 0.00 14.48
N ILE A 44 -3.10 -0.08 13.19
CA ILE A 44 -3.52 -1.30 12.50
C ILE A 44 -2.69 -1.51 11.23
N ASP A 45 -2.54 -2.77 10.84
CA ASP A 45 -1.99 -3.11 9.53
C ASP A 45 -2.93 -2.68 8.41
N ILE A 46 -2.39 -2.03 7.37
CA ILE A 46 -3.10 -1.64 6.17
C ILE A 46 -2.48 -2.43 5.01
N SER A 47 -3.04 -3.51 4.60
CA SER A 47 -4.30 -4.23 4.85
C SER A 47 -4.20 -5.19 6.05
N PRO A 48 -5.30 -5.46 6.76
CA PRO A 48 -5.28 -6.32 7.95
C PRO A 48 -5.17 -7.83 7.62
N PHE A 49 -5.23 -8.21 6.36
CA PHE A 49 -5.08 -9.58 5.85
C PHE A 49 -4.46 -9.57 4.44
N ALA A 50 -3.87 -10.69 4.05
CA ALA A 50 -3.42 -10.90 2.67
C ALA A 50 -4.64 -10.95 1.74
N HIS A 51 -4.59 -10.17 0.65
CA HIS A 51 -5.68 -10.10 -0.32
C HIS A 51 -5.14 -9.98 -1.73
N SER A 52 -5.96 -10.33 -2.71
CA SER A 52 -5.61 -10.14 -4.10
C SER A 52 -5.64 -8.66 -4.49
N ALA A 53 -4.56 -8.18 -5.10
CA ALA A 53 -4.49 -6.83 -5.64
C ALA A 53 -5.19 -6.68 -7.00
N MET A 54 -5.51 -7.79 -7.68
CA MET A 54 -6.08 -7.81 -9.03
C MET A 54 -7.04 -8.99 -9.19
N ASP A 55 -7.92 -8.89 -10.19
CA ASP A 55 -8.70 -10.03 -10.65
C ASP A 55 -7.77 -11.05 -11.33
N GLY A 56 -7.94 -12.33 -11.03
CA GLY A 56 -7.07 -13.36 -11.55
C GLY A 56 -7.35 -14.74 -10.95
N PHE A 57 -6.29 -15.50 -10.73
CA PHE A 57 -6.37 -16.85 -10.19
C PHE A 57 -5.35 -17.03 -9.05
N ALA A 58 -5.80 -17.56 -7.93
CA ALA A 58 -4.95 -18.07 -6.88
C ALA A 58 -4.47 -19.47 -7.27
N VAL A 59 -3.15 -19.65 -7.34
CA VAL A 59 -2.51 -20.86 -7.80
C VAL A 59 -1.36 -21.25 -6.88
N ARG A 60 -0.94 -22.50 -6.96
CA ARG A 60 0.29 -22.96 -6.31
C ARG A 60 1.48 -22.57 -7.18
N ALA A 61 2.35 -21.70 -6.70
CA ALA A 61 3.46 -21.15 -7.49
C ALA A 61 4.37 -22.23 -8.10
N ALA A 62 4.55 -23.36 -7.41
CA ALA A 62 5.38 -24.46 -7.89
C ALA A 62 4.86 -25.09 -9.19
N GLU A 63 3.56 -25.03 -9.46
CA GLU A 63 2.96 -25.61 -10.67
C GLU A 63 3.16 -24.74 -11.90
N LEU A 64 3.45 -23.47 -11.72
CA LEU A 64 3.70 -22.53 -12.80
C LEU A 64 5.20 -22.26 -13.04
N ALA A 65 6.09 -22.92 -12.29
CA ALA A 65 7.53 -22.63 -12.34
C ALA A 65 8.15 -22.81 -13.73
N GLU A 66 7.61 -23.75 -14.52
CA GLU A 66 8.08 -24.06 -15.89
C GLU A 66 7.04 -23.70 -16.98
N ALA A 67 5.95 -23.02 -16.59
CA ALA A 67 4.92 -22.61 -17.55
C ALA A 67 5.44 -21.55 -18.51
N SER A 68 5.15 -21.71 -19.80
CA SER A 68 5.49 -20.76 -20.85
C SER A 68 4.40 -20.71 -21.93
N GLN A 69 4.56 -19.84 -22.91
CA GLN A 69 3.64 -19.84 -24.07
C GLN A 69 3.73 -21.11 -24.91
N GLU A 70 4.91 -21.73 -24.95
CA GLU A 70 5.17 -22.97 -25.67
C GLU A 70 4.77 -24.22 -24.86
N ALA A 71 4.74 -24.10 -23.53
CA ALA A 71 4.39 -25.14 -22.59
C ALA A 71 3.40 -24.62 -21.53
N PRO A 72 2.14 -24.36 -21.91
CA PRO A 72 1.14 -23.88 -20.97
C PRO A 72 0.75 -24.99 -19.98
N VAL A 73 0.46 -24.60 -18.74
CA VAL A 73 -0.10 -25.48 -17.71
C VAL A 73 -1.60 -25.24 -17.63
N GLU A 74 -2.37 -26.31 -17.69
CA GLU A 74 -3.82 -26.29 -17.49
C GLU A 74 -4.14 -26.60 -16.04
N LEU A 75 -5.03 -25.80 -15.42
CA LEU A 75 -5.48 -25.95 -14.04
C LEU A 75 -7.00 -25.93 -13.98
N ASP A 76 -7.57 -26.80 -13.15
CA ASP A 76 -9.01 -26.84 -12.92
C ASP A 76 -9.44 -25.71 -11.97
N VAL A 77 -10.41 -24.89 -12.37
CA VAL A 77 -11.00 -23.85 -11.53
C VAL A 77 -12.03 -24.48 -10.60
N VAL A 78 -11.69 -24.62 -9.31
CA VAL A 78 -12.52 -25.32 -8.32
C VAL A 78 -13.44 -24.38 -7.54
N ALA A 79 -13.20 -23.08 -7.52
CA ALA A 79 -14.03 -22.07 -6.86
C ALA A 79 -13.80 -20.67 -7.45
N GLU A 80 -14.68 -19.76 -7.08
CA GLU A 80 -14.53 -18.31 -7.31
C GLU A 80 -14.72 -17.57 -6.00
N ILE A 81 -13.85 -16.61 -5.70
CA ILE A 81 -13.87 -15.79 -4.48
C ILE A 81 -14.05 -14.33 -4.87
N ALA A 82 -15.20 -13.76 -4.53
CA ALA A 82 -15.44 -12.33 -4.67
C ALA A 82 -14.93 -11.54 -3.46
N ALA A 83 -14.85 -10.21 -3.58
CA ALA A 83 -14.54 -9.36 -2.45
C ALA A 83 -15.58 -9.52 -1.33
N GLY A 84 -15.12 -9.88 -0.13
CA GLY A 84 -15.97 -10.18 1.03
C GLY A 84 -16.29 -11.65 1.24
N ASP A 85 -16.02 -12.51 0.26
CA ASP A 85 -16.12 -13.96 0.42
C ASP A 85 -14.84 -14.56 0.99
N VAL A 86 -14.95 -15.73 1.60
CA VAL A 86 -13.81 -16.50 2.13
C VAL A 86 -13.86 -17.91 1.55
N PHE A 87 -12.74 -18.40 1.05
CA PHE A 87 -12.59 -19.79 0.63
C PHE A 87 -12.08 -20.64 1.79
N GLU A 88 -12.92 -21.48 2.35
CA GLU A 88 -12.58 -22.35 3.50
C GLU A 88 -11.93 -23.67 3.07
N GLY A 89 -11.19 -23.67 1.98
CA GLY A 89 -10.55 -24.85 1.42
C GLY A 89 -9.06 -24.69 1.21
N SER A 90 -8.46 -25.72 0.64
CA SER A 90 -7.11 -25.69 0.09
C SER A 90 -7.14 -26.07 -1.38
N ILE A 91 -6.19 -25.54 -2.17
CA ILE A 91 -5.99 -25.91 -3.56
C ILE A 91 -5.03 -27.10 -3.63
N GLU A 92 -5.48 -28.17 -4.23
CA GLU A 92 -4.67 -29.34 -4.51
C GLU A 92 -3.84 -29.15 -5.80
N ALA A 93 -2.97 -30.12 -6.11
CA ALA A 93 -2.23 -30.11 -7.36
C ALA A 93 -3.19 -30.14 -8.57
N GLY A 94 -2.89 -29.34 -9.60
CA GLY A 94 -3.72 -29.22 -10.80
C GLY A 94 -4.95 -28.32 -10.62
N GLN A 95 -5.12 -27.65 -9.48
CA GLN A 95 -6.26 -26.81 -9.19
C GLN A 95 -5.89 -25.33 -9.04
N CYS A 96 -6.87 -24.47 -9.32
CA CYS A 96 -6.82 -23.04 -9.03
C CYS A 96 -8.17 -22.52 -8.57
N VAL A 97 -8.17 -21.32 -7.98
CA VAL A 97 -9.38 -20.61 -7.60
C VAL A 97 -9.38 -19.26 -8.30
N ARG A 98 -10.49 -18.94 -8.97
CA ARG A 98 -10.69 -17.59 -9.48
C ARG A 98 -10.84 -16.61 -8.32
N ILE A 99 -10.08 -15.52 -8.34
CA ILE A 99 -10.07 -14.54 -7.24
C ILE A 99 -10.23 -13.14 -7.79
N MET A 100 -11.06 -12.36 -7.11
CA MET A 100 -11.32 -10.97 -7.46
C MET A 100 -10.51 -10.02 -6.59
N THR A 101 -10.29 -8.81 -7.08
CA THR A 101 -9.61 -7.72 -6.36
C THR A 101 -10.23 -7.52 -4.99
N GLY A 102 -9.39 -7.49 -3.95
CA GLY A 102 -9.80 -7.32 -2.56
C GLY A 102 -10.25 -8.60 -1.84
N ALA A 103 -10.37 -9.72 -2.55
CA ALA A 103 -10.70 -11.00 -1.91
C ALA A 103 -9.51 -11.52 -1.08
N PRO A 104 -9.75 -12.14 0.09
CA PRO A 104 -8.71 -12.68 0.95
C PRO A 104 -8.01 -13.90 0.31
N MET A 105 -6.71 -14.03 0.68
CA MET A 105 -5.82 -15.10 0.21
C MET A 105 -5.33 -15.93 1.39
#